data_52af1c1ca9d686db2613032f7aba00a1
#
_entry.id   52af1c1ca9d686db2613032f7aba00a1
#
_cell.length_a   1.000
_cell.length_b   1.000
_cell.length_c   1.000
_cell.angle_alpha   90.00
_cell.angle_beta   90.00
_cell.angle_gamma   90.00
#
_symmetry.space_group_name_H-M   'P 1'
#
loop_
_entity.id
_entity.type
_entity.pdbx_description
1 polymer ?
#
loop_
_entity_poly.entity_id
_entity_poly.type
_entity_poly.pdbx_seq_one_letter_code
_entity_poly.pdbx_strand_id
1 'polypeptide(L)'
;MYDAAINSVNLKAKSDFPYLVLNVINENSYPRNPGFQVMHWHEDLQFILVLSGNIEVKTLAETVCLQAGMGIFINKNIIHLVTKQGDCHYKSFIFPDFFLRFYPGNPAEDIVTAISNNPQLHICRLEPGISWQETILHFLQHLSRLEDEPTACYHYDVLTTLCCIWLSLAEHI
;
A
#
# COMPACT_ATOMS: atom_id res chain seq x y z
N MET A 1 18.77 -17.50 -11.96
CA MET A 1 17.66 -18.40 -11.52
C MET A 1 16.79 -17.55 -10.61
N TYR A 2 15.64 -17.08 -11.10
CA TYR A 2 14.71 -16.32 -10.25
C TYR A 2 14.09 -17.32 -9.27
N ASP A 3 14.39 -17.18 -7.98
CA ASP A 3 13.63 -17.90 -6.96
C ASP A 3 12.14 -17.56 -7.19
N ALA A 4 11.30 -18.60 -7.19
CA ALA A 4 9.88 -18.44 -7.50
C ALA A 4 9.27 -17.44 -6.50
N ALA A 5 8.67 -16.36 -7.01
CA ALA A 5 7.96 -15.39 -6.19
C ALA A 5 6.82 -16.11 -5.45
N ILE A 6 6.68 -15.85 -4.17
CA ILE A 6 5.64 -16.46 -3.33
C ILE A 6 4.38 -15.61 -3.29
N ASN A 7 3.22 -16.24 -3.15
CA ASN A 7 1.98 -15.55 -2.82
C ASN A 7 1.97 -15.21 -1.33
N SER A 8 2.08 -13.92 -1.01
CA SER A 8 2.01 -13.40 0.35
C SER A 8 0.57 -13.05 0.70
N VAL A 9 -0.21 -14.04 1.10
CA VAL A 9 -1.60 -13.84 1.49
C VAL A 9 -1.69 -12.88 2.68
N ASN A 10 -2.60 -11.90 2.58
CA ASN A 10 -2.88 -10.97 3.67
C ASN A 10 -3.19 -11.72 4.98
N LEU A 11 -2.44 -11.43 6.04
CA LEU A 11 -2.61 -12.07 7.35
C LEU A 11 -4.02 -11.90 7.93
N LYS A 12 -4.74 -10.85 7.53
CA LYS A 12 -6.12 -10.56 7.93
C LYS A 12 -7.17 -10.96 6.90
N ALA A 13 -6.81 -11.70 5.83
CA ALA A 13 -7.73 -12.07 4.75
C ALA A 13 -9.02 -12.77 5.21
N LYS A 14 -8.99 -13.46 6.35
CA LYS A 14 -10.15 -14.16 6.95
C LYS A 14 -10.83 -13.39 8.08
N SER A 15 -10.39 -12.15 8.35
CA SER A 15 -11.04 -11.31 9.36
C SER A 15 -12.25 -10.58 8.77
N ASP A 16 -13.14 -10.07 9.63
CA ASP A 16 -14.27 -9.25 9.22
C ASP A 16 -13.83 -7.89 8.62
N PHE A 17 -12.57 -7.49 8.87
CA PHE A 17 -11.96 -6.28 8.33
C PHE A 17 -10.54 -6.58 7.84
N PRO A 18 -10.39 -7.04 6.59
CA PRO A 18 -9.10 -7.49 6.03
C PRO A 18 -8.17 -6.32 5.63
N TYR A 19 -8.02 -5.35 6.50
CA TYR A 19 -7.04 -4.27 6.42
C TYR A 19 -5.83 -4.63 7.27
N LEU A 20 -4.68 -4.78 6.62
CA LEU A 20 -3.42 -5.14 7.26
C LEU A 20 -2.44 -3.98 7.17
N VAL A 21 -1.94 -3.54 8.31
CA VAL A 21 -0.82 -2.61 8.37
C VAL A 21 0.41 -3.35 8.90
N LEU A 22 1.48 -3.34 8.12
CA LEU A 22 2.79 -3.78 8.57
C LEU A 22 3.59 -2.56 9.01
N ASN A 23 3.90 -2.49 10.29
CA ASN A 23 4.85 -1.52 10.82
C ASN A 23 6.25 -2.14 10.74
N VAL A 24 7.12 -1.62 9.86
CA VAL A 24 8.43 -2.23 9.57
C VAL A 24 9.55 -1.33 10.07
N ILE A 25 10.35 -1.87 10.97
CA ILE A 25 11.53 -1.22 11.51
C ILE A 25 12.75 -2.10 11.15
N ASN A 26 13.60 -1.60 10.30
CA ASN A 26 14.72 -2.31 9.71
C ASN A 26 14.27 -3.62 9.02
N GLU A 27 14.63 -4.78 9.55
CA GLU A 27 14.27 -6.10 9.01
C GLU A 27 13.02 -6.71 9.67
N ASN A 28 12.41 -6.02 10.64
CA ASN A 28 11.34 -6.59 11.45
C ASN A 28 9.99 -5.99 11.08
N SER A 29 9.02 -6.82 10.71
CA SER A 29 7.63 -6.41 10.51
C SER A 29 6.78 -6.72 11.74
N TYR A 30 5.85 -5.82 12.06
CA TYR A 30 4.86 -5.95 13.12
C TYR A 30 3.46 -5.69 12.51
N PRO A 31 2.56 -6.70 12.45
CA PRO A 31 2.78 -8.10 12.82
C PRO A 31 3.85 -8.77 11.94
N ARG A 32 4.43 -9.87 12.45
CA ARG A 32 5.43 -10.63 11.70
C ARG A 32 4.82 -11.21 10.43
N ASN A 33 5.40 -10.86 9.29
CA ASN A 33 5.02 -11.37 7.98
C ASN A 33 6.23 -11.99 7.29
N PRO A 34 6.39 -13.32 7.30
CA PRO A 34 7.56 -13.98 6.70
C PRO A 34 7.71 -13.73 5.20
N GLY A 35 6.59 -13.47 4.50
CA GLY A 35 6.59 -13.25 3.05
C GLY A 35 7.17 -11.92 2.60
N PHE A 36 7.29 -10.92 3.47
CA PHE A 36 7.69 -9.58 3.05
C PHE A 36 9.20 -9.44 2.73
N GLN A 37 10.02 -10.40 3.15
CA GLN A 37 11.49 -10.38 2.96
C GLN A 37 11.97 -11.05 1.66
N VAL A 38 11.05 -11.57 0.86
CA VAL A 38 11.35 -12.22 -0.43
C VAL A 38 10.49 -11.63 -1.54
N MET A 39 10.88 -11.86 -2.79
CA MET A 39 10.02 -11.48 -3.91
C MET A 39 8.67 -12.17 -3.76
N HIS A 40 7.61 -11.37 -3.69
CA HIS A 40 6.26 -11.86 -3.43
C HIS A 40 5.22 -11.04 -4.22
N TRP A 41 4.01 -11.56 -4.26
CA TRP A 41 2.83 -10.89 -4.80
C TRP A 41 1.60 -11.19 -3.94
N HIS A 42 0.58 -10.39 -4.06
CA HIS A 42 -0.72 -10.57 -3.40
C HIS A 42 -1.85 -9.96 -4.25
N GLU A 43 -3.08 -10.35 -3.98
CA GLU A 43 -4.26 -9.86 -4.69
C GLU A 43 -4.77 -8.50 -4.16
N ASP A 44 -4.23 -8.06 -3.03
CA ASP A 44 -4.59 -6.80 -2.39
C ASP A 44 -3.85 -5.61 -3.04
N LEU A 45 -4.44 -4.42 -2.89
CA LEU A 45 -3.79 -3.14 -3.15
C LEU A 45 -2.87 -2.80 -1.97
N GLN A 46 -1.79 -2.07 -2.25
CA GLN A 46 -0.82 -1.69 -1.22
C GLN A 46 -0.36 -0.25 -1.39
N PHE A 47 -0.29 0.46 -0.27
CA PHE A 47 0.47 1.71 -0.16
C PHE A 47 1.59 1.54 0.86
N ILE A 48 2.71 2.21 0.62
CA ILE A 48 3.82 2.30 1.58
C ILE A 48 4.08 3.77 1.86
N LEU A 49 4.31 4.09 3.14
CA LEU A 49 4.78 5.39 3.60
C LEU A 49 6.09 5.22 4.35
N VAL A 50 7.14 5.90 3.92
CA VAL A 50 8.43 5.92 4.61
C VAL A 50 8.42 6.99 5.69
N LEU A 51 8.60 6.57 6.94
CA LEU A 51 8.60 7.45 8.12
C LEU A 51 10.00 7.97 8.46
N SER A 52 11.02 7.11 8.29
CA SER A 52 12.43 7.51 8.44
C SER A 52 13.35 6.62 7.62
N GLY A 53 14.53 7.13 7.28
CA GLY A 53 15.54 6.43 6.49
C GLY A 53 15.17 6.28 5.03
N ASN A 54 15.70 5.24 4.39
CA ASN A 54 15.53 4.97 2.97
C ASN A 54 15.20 3.50 2.73
N ILE A 55 14.37 3.24 1.72
CA ILE A 55 14.04 1.90 1.24
C ILE A 55 14.13 1.83 -0.28
N GLU A 56 14.30 0.64 -0.82
CA GLU A 56 14.10 0.34 -2.24
C GLU A 56 12.91 -0.58 -2.42
N VAL A 57 12.05 -0.27 -3.37
CA VAL A 57 10.99 -1.15 -3.86
C VAL A 57 11.41 -1.68 -5.22
N LYS A 58 11.59 -2.99 -5.31
CA LYS A 58 12.00 -3.70 -6.52
C LYS A 58 10.81 -4.45 -7.10
N THR A 59 10.57 -4.28 -8.38
CA THR A 59 9.64 -5.08 -9.19
C THR A 59 10.43 -5.84 -10.25
N LEU A 60 9.75 -6.62 -11.09
CA LEU A 60 10.40 -7.24 -12.25
C LEU A 60 10.82 -6.22 -13.33
N ALA A 61 10.17 -5.04 -13.36
CA ALA A 61 10.38 -4.02 -14.37
C ALA A 61 11.37 -2.93 -13.92
N GLU A 62 11.35 -2.55 -12.65
CA GLU A 62 12.09 -1.40 -12.16
C GLU A 62 12.43 -1.48 -10.66
N THR A 63 13.33 -0.61 -10.23
CA THR A 63 13.66 -0.39 -8.82
C THR A 63 13.47 1.08 -8.50
N VAL A 64 12.72 1.37 -7.44
CA VAL A 64 12.41 2.73 -6.98
C VAL A 64 12.97 2.94 -5.58
N CYS A 65 13.76 4.01 -5.42
CA CYS A 65 14.27 4.44 -4.11
C CYS A 65 13.30 5.44 -3.49
N LEU A 66 12.97 5.24 -2.22
CA LEU A 66 12.09 6.12 -1.43
C LEU A 66 12.82 6.58 -0.17
N GLN A 67 12.68 7.85 0.14
CA GLN A 67 13.21 8.50 1.34
C GLN A 67 12.07 8.82 2.32
N ALA A 68 12.44 9.19 3.54
CA ALA A 68 11.49 9.66 4.55
C ALA A 68 10.55 10.76 3.99
N GLY A 69 9.26 10.61 4.24
CA GLY A 69 8.20 11.48 3.71
C GLY A 69 7.67 11.10 2.34
N MET A 70 8.31 10.17 1.62
CA MET A 70 7.83 9.62 0.35
C MET A 70 6.98 8.37 0.56
N GLY A 71 6.22 8.03 -0.48
CA GLY A 71 5.43 6.80 -0.51
C GLY A 71 5.40 6.15 -1.88
N ILE A 72 4.69 5.05 -1.98
CA ILE A 72 4.45 4.35 -3.23
C ILE A 72 3.11 3.60 -3.17
N PHE A 73 2.39 3.61 -4.29
CA PHE A 73 1.30 2.69 -4.56
C PHE A 73 1.85 1.47 -5.30
N ILE A 74 1.43 0.28 -4.90
CA ILE A 74 1.72 -0.99 -5.57
C ILE A 74 0.38 -1.64 -5.92
N ASN A 75 0.18 -1.90 -7.20
CA ASN A 75 -1.06 -2.50 -7.68
C ASN A 75 -1.11 -3.99 -7.33
N LYS A 76 -2.30 -4.58 -7.37
CA LYS A 76 -2.49 -6.00 -7.10
C LYS A 76 -1.73 -6.88 -8.11
N ASN A 77 -1.32 -8.07 -7.67
CA ASN A 77 -0.61 -9.08 -8.46
C ASN A 77 0.78 -8.64 -8.98
N ILE A 78 1.33 -7.53 -8.49
CA ILE A 78 2.67 -7.10 -8.85
C ILE A 78 3.70 -7.83 -7.99
N ILE A 79 4.63 -8.51 -8.66
CA ILE A 79 5.77 -9.14 -7.99
C ILE A 79 6.72 -8.06 -7.53
N HIS A 80 6.93 -7.97 -6.22
CA HIS A 80 7.77 -6.93 -5.61
C HIS A 80 8.52 -7.40 -4.37
N LEU A 81 9.51 -6.62 -3.98
CA LEU A 81 10.29 -6.77 -2.75
C LEU A 81 10.66 -5.40 -2.24
N VAL A 82 10.50 -5.19 -0.94
CA VAL A 82 10.98 -3.99 -0.25
C VAL A 82 12.26 -4.33 0.51
N THR A 83 13.32 -3.58 0.24
CA THR A 83 14.61 -3.74 0.91
C THR A 83 15.02 -2.43 1.59
N LYS A 84 15.66 -2.54 2.76
CA LYS A 84 16.18 -1.37 3.46
C LYS A 84 17.47 -0.86 2.82
N GLN A 85 17.72 0.44 2.97
CA GLN A 85 18.96 1.11 2.64
C GLN A 85 19.48 1.81 3.92
N GLY A 86 20.16 1.04 4.78
CA GLY A 86 20.51 1.48 6.13
C GLY A 86 19.35 1.31 7.12
N ASP A 87 19.36 2.08 8.21
CA ASP A 87 18.22 2.08 9.15
C ASP A 87 17.00 2.73 8.52
N CYS A 88 15.85 2.11 8.68
CA CYS A 88 14.60 2.59 8.11
C CYS A 88 13.40 2.24 8.99
N HIS A 89 12.35 3.06 8.84
CA HIS A 89 11.03 2.81 9.40
C HIS A 89 9.99 3.18 8.34
N TYR A 90 9.12 2.23 8.01
CA TYR A 90 8.01 2.47 7.09
C TYR A 90 6.77 1.70 7.52
N LYS A 91 5.60 2.15 7.09
CA LYS A 91 4.34 1.41 7.22
C LYS A 91 3.83 1.00 5.86
N SER A 92 3.33 -0.23 5.77
CA SER A 92 2.72 -0.79 4.57
C SER A 92 1.25 -1.05 4.85
N PHE A 93 0.37 -0.45 4.06
CA PHE A 93 -1.09 -0.51 4.17
C PHE A 93 -1.62 -1.42 3.06
N ILE A 94 -2.14 -2.58 3.42
CA ILE A 94 -2.56 -3.64 2.50
C ILE A 94 -4.06 -3.89 2.70
N PHE A 95 -4.83 -3.82 1.63
CA PHE A 95 -6.29 -3.95 1.68
C PHE A 95 -6.88 -4.44 0.36
N PRO A 96 -7.99 -5.18 0.39
CA PRO A 96 -8.64 -5.66 -0.81
C PRO A 96 -9.35 -4.51 -1.56
N ASP A 97 -9.40 -4.62 -2.87
CA ASP A 97 -10.01 -3.59 -3.73
C ASP A 97 -11.54 -3.44 -3.52
N PHE A 98 -12.19 -4.44 -2.93
CA PHE A 98 -13.63 -4.34 -2.63
C PHE A 98 -13.96 -3.26 -1.58
N PHE A 99 -13.00 -2.82 -0.76
CA PHE A 99 -13.20 -1.67 0.14
C PHE A 99 -13.57 -0.39 -0.60
N LEU A 100 -13.19 -0.30 -1.87
CA LEU A 100 -13.41 0.88 -2.72
C LEU A 100 -14.66 0.76 -3.61
N ARG A 101 -15.33 -0.39 -3.60
CA ARG A 101 -16.42 -0.70 -4.53
C ARG A 101 -17.79 -0.31 -4.01
N PHE A 102 -17.94 0.04 -2.72
CA PHE A 102 -19.14 0.41 -1.97
C PHE A 102 -20.22 -0.68 -1.95
N TYR A 103 -20.87 -0.96 -3.11
CA TYR A 103 -21.87 -2.01 -3.27
C TYR A 103 -21.80 -2.59 -4.69
N PRO A 104 -22.20 -3.87 -4.87
CA PRO A 104 -22.10 -4.51 -6.18
C PRO A 104 -22.94 -3.77 -7.25
N GLY A 105 -22.34 -3.57 -8.43
CA GLY A 105 -23.00 -2.98 -9.59
C GLY A 105 -23.13 -1.45 -9.55
N ASN A 106 -22.45 -0.76 -8.64
CA ASN A 106 -22.43 0.70 -8.71
C ASN A 106 -21.37 1.21 -9.72
N PRO A 107 -21.57 2.41 -10.34
CA PRO A 107 -20.65 2.92 -11.37
C PRO A 107 -19.20 3.16 -10.90
N ALA A 108 -18.96 3.35 -9.60
CA ALA A 108 -17.59 3.51 -9.07
C ALA A 108 -16.76 2.22 -9.21
N GLU A 109 -17.42 1.06 -9.33
CA GLU A 109 -16.75 -0.23 -9.53
C GLU A 109 -15.94 -0.27 -10.84
N ASP A 110 -16.40 0.42 -11.88
CA ASP A 110 -15.71 0.50 -13.18
C ASP A 110 -14.35 1.19 -13.03
N ILE A 111 -14.26 2.26 -12.24
CA ILE A 111 -13.03 3.00 -11.98
C ILE A 111 -12.05 2.11 -11.19
N VAL A 112 -12.52 1.43 -10.15
CA VAL A 112 -11.69 0.51 -9.37
C VAL A 112 -11.14 -0.61 -10.26
N THR A 113 -11.99 -1.18 -11.10
CA THR A 113 -11.61 -2.25 -12.02
C THR A 113 -10.61 -1.78 -13.08
N ALA A 114 -10.84 -0.61 -13.67
CA ALA A 114 -9.95 -0.04 -14.69
C ALA A 114 -8.52 0.18 -14.15
N ILE A 115 -8.39 0.72 -12.94
CA ILE A 115 -7.09 0.98 -12.31
C ILE A 115 -6.45 -0.31 -11.83
N SER A 116 -7.19 -1.12 -11.05
CA SER A 116 -6.63 -2.32 -10.42
C SER A 116 -6.24 -3.42 -11.42
N ASN A 117 -6.84 -3.42 -12.61
CA ASN A 117 -6.52 -4.36 -13.70
C ASN A 117 -5.68 -3.72 -14.82
N ASN A 118 -5.18 -2.50 -14.64
CA ASN A 118 -4.35 -1.84 -15.66
C ASN A 118 -2.98 -2.52 -15.75
N PRO A 119 -2.64 -3.20 -16.88
CA PRO A 119 -1.39 -3.92 -17.01
C PRO A 119 -0.15 -3.00 -17.15
N GLN A 120 -0.35 -1.71 -17.32
CA GLN A 120 0.74 -0.72 -17.39
C GLN A 120 0.96 0.00 -16.06
N LEU A 121 0.02 -0.10 -15.14
CA LEU A 121 0.13 0.52 -13.82
C LEU A 121 0.60 -0.53 -12.81
N HIS A 122 1.90 -0.71 -12.70
CA HIS A 122 2.48 -1.60 -11.71
C HIS A 122 2.63 -0.91 -10.36
N ILE A 123 3.27 0.24 -10.37
CA ILE A 123 3.55 1.06 -9.19
C ILE A 123 3.36 2.54 -9.55
N CYS A 124 3.14 3.36 -8.52
CA CYS A 124 3.14 4.82 -8.65
C CYS A 124 3.88 5.42 -7.46
N ARG A 125 5.04 6.04 -7.71
CA ARG A 125 5.82 6.75 -6.71
C ARG A 125 5.09 8.02 -6.27
N LEU A 126 5.12 8.31 -4.97
CA LEU A 126 4.48 9.47 -4.36
C LEU A 126 5.55 10.36 -3.73
N GLU A 127 5.64 11.60 -4.19
CA GLU A 127 6.67 12.57 -3.78
C GLU A 127 6.05 13.82 -3.16
N PRO A 128 6.66 14.39 -2.11
CA PRO A 128 6.32 15.72 -1.63
C PRO A 128 6.56 16.78 -2.74
N GLY A 129 5.73 17.83 -2.74
CA GLY A 129 5.84 18.92 -3.72
C GLY A 129 5.02 18.74 -4.99
N ILE A 130 4.44 17.56 -5.22
CA ILE A 130 3.43 17.33 -6.26
C ILE A 130 2.06 17.29 -5.58
N SER A 131 1.23 18.29 -5.82
CA SER A 131 0.01 18.58 -5.02
C SER A 131 -0.89 17.37 -4.76
N TRP A 132 -1.24 16.59 -5.80
CA TRP A 132 -2.12 15.42 -5.62
C TRP A 132 -1.42 14.25 -4.88
N GLN A 133 -0.12 14.08 -5.09
CA GLN A 133 0.67 13.06 -4.39
C GLN A 133 0.86 13.45 -2.92
N GLU A 134 1.09 14.72 -2.65
CA GLU A 134 1.19 15.26 -1.29
C GLU A 134 -0.13 15.08 -0.53
N THR A 135 -1.27 15.21 -1.21
CA THR A 135 -2.59 14.88 -0.64
C THR A 135 -2.67 13.41 -0.22
N ILE A 136 -2.23 12.50 -1.07
CA ILE A 136 -2.18 11.07 -0.73
C ILE A 136 -1.23 10.82 0.44
N LEU A 137 -0.04 11.39 0.42
CA LEU A 137 0.94 11.24 1.52
C LEU A 137 0.38 11.75 2.85
N HIS A 138 -0.39 12.83 2.84
CA HIS A 138 -1.07 13.34 4.03
C HIS A 138 -2.10 12.34 4.58
N PHE A 139 -2.91 11.72 3.71
CA PHE A 139 -3.85 10.68 4.11
C PHE A 139 -3.14 9.41 4.62
N LEU A 140 -2.02 9.01 4.01
CA LEU A 140 -1.21 7.90 4.52
C LEU A 140 -0.63 8.19 5.91
N GLN A 141 -0.22 9.44 6.18
CA GLN A 141 0.18 9.88 7.52
C GLN A 141 -1.00 9.81 8.52
N HIS A 142 -2.22 10.15 8.07
CA HIS A 142 -3.42 9.99 8.90
C HIS A 142 -3.68 8.53 9.24
N LEU A 143 -3.66 7.61 8.25
CA LEU A 143 -3.76 6.17 8.49
C LEU A 143 -2.67 5.67 9.45
N SER A 144 -1.44 6.17 9.30
CA SER A 144 -0.34 5.82 10.20
C SER A 144 -0.63 6.19 11.66
N ARG A 145 -1.21 7.38 11.90
CA ARG A 145 -1.61 7.81 13.26
C ARG A 145 -2.77 7.00 13.82
N LEU A 146 -3.74 6.64 12.98
CA LEU A 146 -4.87 5.79 13.39
C LEU A 146 -4.43 4.40 13.88
N GLU A 147 -3.34 3.86 13.33
CA GLU A 147 -2.78 2.59 13.81
C GLU A 147 -2.14 2.73 15.19
N ASP A 148 -1.50 3.87 15.47
CA ASP A 148 -0.85 4.13 16.74
C ASP A 148 -1.88 4.53 17.83
N GLU A 149 -2.95 5.26 17.46
CA GLU A 149 -3.99 5.77 18.33
C GLU A 149 -5.40 5.56 17.72
N PRO A 150 -5.95 4.34 17.79
CA PRO A 150 -7.25 4.04 17.21
C PRO A 150 -8.39 4.84 17.87
N THR A 151 -9.28 5.39 17.04
CA THR A 151 -10.49 6.09 17.50
C THR A 151 -11.69 5.14 17.63
N ALA A 152 -12.78 5.60 18.26
CA ALA A 152 -14.04 4.85 18.32
C ALA A 152 -14.64 4.58 16.92
N CYS A 153 -14.30 5.39 15.92
CA CYS A 153 -14.74 5.27 14.52
C CYS A 153 -13.67 4.67 13.60
N TYR A 154 -12.67 3.99 14.15
CA TYR A 154 -11.48 3.50 13.42
C TYR A 154 -11.79 2.87 12.07
N HIS A 155 -12.66 1.88 12.00
CA HIS A 155 -12.96 1.18 10.73
C HIS A 155 -13.59 2.11 9.68
N TYR A 156 -14.46 3.02 10.13
CA TYR A 156 -15.10 3.99 9.24
C TYR A 156 -14.10 5.03 8.75
N ASP A 157 -13.23 5.50 9.63
CA ASP A 157 -12.16 6.46 9.32
C ASP A 157 -11.16 5.87 8.32
N VAL A 158 -10.73 4.62 8.51
CA VAL A 158 -9.89 3.90 7.56
C VAL A 158 -10.56 3.84 6.18
N LEU A 159 -11.82 3.39 6.09
CA LEU A 159 -12.51 3.25 4.80
C LEU A 159 -12.67 4.58 4.08
N THR A 160 -13.08 5.64 4.78
CA THR A 160 -13.24 6.97 4.17
C THR A 160 -11.90 7.54 3.71
N THR A 161 -10.85 7.35 4.50
CA THR A 161 -9.49 7.80 4.14
C THR A 161 -8.95 7.05 2.92
N LEU A 162 -9.14 5.73 2.84
CA LEU A 162 -8.76 4.94 1.65
C LEU A 162 -9.53 5.39 0.40
N CYS A 163 -10.82 5.74 0.53
CA CYS A 163 -11.59 6.31 -0.57
C CYS A 163 -11.04 7.66 -1.03
N CYS A 164 -10.63 8.55 -0.11
CA CYS A 164 -10.00 9.83 -0.46
C CYS A 164 -8.65 9.65 -1.17
N ILE A 165 -7.82 8.72 -0.70
CA ILE A 165 -6.57 8.34 -1.36
C ILE A 165 -6.85 7.86 -2.77
N TRP A 166 -7.82 6.94 -2.91
CA TRP A 166 -8.18 6.36 -4.20
C TRP A 166 -8.70 7.38 -5.19
N LEU A 167 -9.57 8.28 -4.74
CA LEU A 167 -10.09 9.36 -5.57
C LEU A 167 -8.94 10.23 -6.11
N SER A 168 -8.04 10.67 -5.23
CA SER A 168 -6.88 11.47 -5.63
C SER A 168 -5.97 10.73 -6.62
N LEU A 169 -5.77 9.42 -6.44
CA LEU A 169 -5.01 8.59 -7.38
C LEU A 169 -5.73 8.48 -8.73
N ALA A 170 -7.03 8.16 -8.73
CA ALA A 170 -7.84 7.91 -9.92
C ALA A 170 -8.02 9.14 -10.83
N GLU A 171 -7.94 10.34 -10.28
CA GLU A 171 -8.02 11.60 -11.05
C GLU A 171 -6.72 11.92 -11.80
N HIS A 172 -5.60 11.22 -11.52
CA HIS A 172 -4.27 11.61 -12.00
C HIS A 172 -3.50 10.49 -12.72
N ILE A 173 -4.05 9.28 -12.80
CA ILE A 173 -3.42 8.14 -13.48
C ILE A 173 -4.25 7.58 -14.62
#